data_ee550ede91ada3bf7cedf52b7e0a0221
#
_entry.id   ee550ede91ada3bf7cedf52b7e0a0221
#
_cell.length_a   1.000
_cell.length_b   1.000
_cell.length_c   1.000
_cell.angle_alpha   90.00
_cell.angle_beta   90.00
_cell.angle_gamma   90.00
#
_symmetry.space_group_name_H-M   'P 1'
#
loop_
_entity.id
_entity.type
_entity.pdbx_description
1 polymer ?
#
loop_
_entity_poly.entity_id
_entity_poly.type
_entity_poly.pdbx_seq_one_letter_code
_entity_poly.pdbx_strand_id
1 'polypeptide(L)'
;MEKKVFRVGSVGIGGISRGVHLPGIYKSPDLELVAVCDLKPERMEYARNTYGIREDHCFADYHDLIACPDVDVIDISTSNNAHFEVAKAAIEAGKPFCLEKPVTLTAEEADILAKAAQEKGIPNMVCFSYRFKAAARYAKELVEKGMLGDIYHVYMQYLQGGGGPSYDLPRSWRYQKKLTGTGALGDLGCHALDLVSFVTGKNYRKAVGHTDTYVTQRRLEAVSYTHLTLPT
;
A
#
# COMPACT_ATOMS: atom_id res chain seq x y z
N MET A 1 3.25 -24.77 -22.81
CA MET A 1 4.18 -23.93 -22.05
C MET A 1 3.80 -24.07 -20.58
N GLU A 2 4.71 -24.47 -19.72
CA GLU A 2 4.46 -24.44 -18.28
C GLU A 2 4.14 -23.01 -17.84
N LYS A 3 3.11 -22.87 -17.00
CA LYS A 3 2.69 -21.58 -16.48
C LYS A 3 3.75 -21.10 -15.49
N LYS A 4 4.36 -19.94 -15.76
CA LYS A 4 5.37 -19.37 -14.86
C LYS A 4 4.69 -18.91 -13.57
N VAL A 5 5.14 -19.39 -12.42
CA VAL A 5 4.81 -18.88 -11.10
C VAL A 5 5.83 -17.79 -10.74
N PHE A 6 5.36 -16.60 -10.34
CA PHE A 6 6.23 -15.51 -9.93
C PHE A 6 6.53 -15.58 -8.44
N ARG A 7 7.81 -15.51 -8.09
CA ARG A 7 8.30 -15.52 -6.72
C ARG A 7 8.26 -14.10 -6.14
N VAL A 8 7.46 -13.90 -5.10
CA VAL A 8 7.19 -12.60 -4.51
C VAL A 8 7.97 -12.41 -3.21
N GLY A 9 8.68 -11.29 -3.10
CA GLY A 9 9.24 -10.77 -1.85
C GLY A 9 8.37 -9.63 -1.32
N SER A 10 7.87 -9.75 -0.08
CA SER A 10 7.02 -8.71 0.52
C SER A 10 7.79 -7.86 1.52
N VAL A 11 7.77 -6.53 1.33
CA VAL A 11 8.40 -5.52 2.18
C VAL A 11 7.34 -4.79 2.99
N GLY A 12 7.41 -4.90 4.33
CA GLY A 12 6.45 -4.36 5.26
C GLY A 12 5.35 -5.37 5.62
N ILE A 13 5.51 -6.05 6.77
CA ILE A 13 4.57 -7.08 7.25
C ILE A 13 3.62 -6.45 8.29
N GLY A 14 3.00 -5.34 7.89
CA GLY A 14 2.01 -4.60 8.68
C GLY A 14 0.61 -5.21 8.66
N GLY A 15 -0.39 -4.45 9.13
CA GLY A 15 -1.79 -4.89 9.18
C GLY A 15 -2.37 -5.20 7.79
N ILE A 16 -2.12 -4.32 6.79
CA ILE A 16 -2.63 -4.53 5.42
C ILE A 16 -1.95 -5.73 4.76
N SER A 17 -0.64 -5.88 4.94
CA SER A 17 0.11 -7.01 4.42
C SER A 17 -0.45 -8.32 4.97
N ARG A 18 -0.52 -8.48 6.30
CA ARG A 18 -1.03 -9.69 6.95
C ARG A 18 -2.50 -9.98 6.68
N GLY A 19 -3.32 -8.94 6.55
CA GLY A 19 -4.77 -9.08 6.34
C GLY A 19 -5.19 -9.30 4.89
N VAL A 20 -4.40 -8.84 3.93
CA VAL A 20 -4.78 -8.80 2.51
C VAL A 20 -3.69 -9.33 1.59
N HIS A 21 -2.47 -8.73 1.60
CA HIS A 21 -1.45 -9.05 0.61
C HIS A 21 -0.93 -10.47 0.75
N LEU A 22 -0.38 -10.84 1.91
CA LEU A 22 0.18 -12.18 2.11
C LEU A 22 -0.85 -13.30 1.88
N PRO A 23 -2.10 -13.21 2.41
CA PRO A 23 -3.13 -14.18 2.08
C PRO A 23 -3.50 -14.22 0.60
N GLY A 24 -3.48 -13.07 -0.09
CA GLY A 24 -3.77 -12.98 -1.52
C GLY A 24 -2.68 -13.63 -2.36
N ILE A 25 -1.42 -13.34 -2.07
CA ILE A 25 -0.26 -13.96 -2.72
C ILE A 25 -0.28 -15.47 -2.50
N TYR A 26 -0.43 -15.91 -1.26
CA TYR A 26 -0.42 -17.33 -0.88
C TYR A 26 -1.54 -18.16 -1.54
N LYS A 27 -2.71 -17.56 -1.78
CA LYS A 27 -3.85 -18.23 -2.43
C LYS A 27 -3.79 -18.19 -3.94
N SER A 28 -2.93 -17.36 -4.52
CA SER A 28 -2.84 -17.23 -5.98
C SER A 28 -2.11 -18.43 -6.58
N PRO A 29 -2.64 -19.08 -7.63
CA PRO A 29 -1.93 -20.14 -8.32
C PRO A 29 -0.77 -19.65 -9.20
N ASP A 30 -0.60 -18.32 -9.32
CA ASP A 30 0.39 -17.69 -10.18
C ASP A 30 1.53 -17.04 -9.39
N LEU A 31 1.41 -17.02 -8.05
CA LEU A 31 2.35 -16.35 -7.15
C LEU A 31 2.83 -17.32 -6.07
N GLU A 32 4.07 -17.16 -5.66
CA GLU A 32 4.68 -17.84 -4.52
C GLU A 32 5.32 -16.80 -3.59
N LEU A 33 4.93 -16.78 -2.33
CA LEU A 33 5.56 -15.92 -1.33
C LEU A 33 6.85 -16.57 -0.86
N VAL A 34 7.99 -16.05 -1.30
CA VAL A 34 9.30 -16.67 -1.03
C VAL A 34 10.15 -15.91 -0.02
N ALA A 35 9.94 -14.61 0.14
CA ALA A 35 10.74 -13.77 1.02
C ALA A 35 9.91 -12.66 1.68
N VAL A 36 10.34 -12.24 2.86
CA VAL A 36 9.70 -11.16 3.63
C VAL A 36 10.74 -10.23 4.25
N CYS A 37 10.39 -8.94 4.37
CA CYS A 37 11.19 -7.95 5.05
C CYS A 37 10.35 -7.07 5.97
N ASP A 38 10.75 -6.93 7.22
CA ASP A 38 10.19 -5.94 8.17
C ASP A 38 11.26 -5.57 9.21
N LEU A 39 11.16 -4.36 9.75
CA LEU A 39 12.03 -3.90 10.85
C LEU A 39 11.74 -4.61 12.19
N LYS A 40 10.60 -5.27 12.29
CA LYS A 40 10.13 -5.96 13.50
C LYS A 40 10.29 -7.47 13.33
N PRO A 41 11.23 -8.12 14.04
CA PRO A 41 11.48 -9.55 13.93
C PRO A 41 10.24 -10.43 14.14
N GLU A 42 9.38 -10.04 15.07
CA GLU A 42 8.14 -10.78 15.38
C GLU A 42 7.16 -10.84 14.21
N ARG A 43 7.21 -9.86 13.28
CA ARG A 43 6.39 -9.87 12.09
C ARG A 43 6.93 -10.80 11.01
N MET A 44 8.24 -10.89 10.88
CA MET A 44 8.89 -11.84 9.99
C MET A 44 8.69 -13.26 10.50
N GLU A 45 8.79 -13.47 11.81
CA GLU A 45 8.50 -14.76 12.44
C GLU A 45 7.04 -15.20 12.18
N TYR A 46 6.08 -14.29 12.30
CA TYR A 46 4.69 -14.57 11.94
C TYR A 46 4.57 -15.04 10.48
N ALA A 47 5.19 -14.34 9.53
CA ALA A 47 5.12 -14.70 8.12
C ALA A 47 5.80 -16.06 7.85
N ARG A 48 6.97 -16.29 8.45
CA ARG A 48 7.70 -17.55 8.38
C ARG A 48 6.84 -18.73 8.87
N ASN A 49 6.26 -18.61 10.04
CA ASN A 49 5.46 -19.67 10.66
C ASN A 49 4.13 -19.90 9.94
N THR A 50 3.54 -18.85 9.35
CA THR A 50 2.22 -18.94 8.69
C THR A 50 2.32 -19.45 7.25
N TYR A 51 3.38 -19.03 6.51
CA TYR A 51 3.52 -19.27 5.09
C TYR A 51 4.70 -20.17 4.70
N GLY A 52 5.48 -20.65 5.68
CA GLY A 52 6.61 -21.54 5.43
C GLY A 52 7.84 -20.86 4.83
N ILE A 53 8.01 -19.55 5.05
CA ILE A 53 9.16 -18.82 4.54
C ILE A 53 10.45 -19.34 5.20
N ARG A 54 11.50 -19.55 4.41
CA ARG A 54 12.82 -19.94 4.90
C ARG A 54 13.41 -18.85 5.79
N GLU A 55 14.18 -19.22 6.79
CA GLU A 55 14.81 -18.28 7.73
C GLU A 55 15.78 -17.32 7.03
N ASP A 56 16.57 -17.85 6.08
CA ASP A 56 17.51 -17.07 5.27
C ASP A 56 16.83 -16.17 4.22
N HIS A 57 15.51 -16.21 4.10
CA HIS A 57 14.68 -15.33 3.28
C HIS A 57 13.83 -14.34 4.13
N CYS A 58 14.19 -14.16 5.40
CA CYS A 58 13.63 -13.15 6.30
C CYS A 58 14.65 -12.02 6.49
N PHE A 59 14.41 -10.89 5.88
CA PHE A 59 15.36 -9.78 5.78
C PHE A 59 14.97 -8.61 6.69
N ALA A 60 15.95 -8.02 7.39
CA ALA A 60 15.75 -6.77 8.14
C ALA A 60 15.94 -5.53 7.25
N ASP A 61 16.68 -5.66 6.15
CA ASP A 61 16.91 -4.61 5.15
C ASP A 61 16.21 -4.98 3.83
N TYR A 62 15.43 -4.07 3.29
CA TYR A 62 14.74 -4.29 2.01
C TYR A 62 15.71 -4.37 0.82
N HIS A 63 16.91 -3.79 0.91
CA HIS A 63 17.91 -3.91 -0.13
C HIS A 63 18.35 -5.38 -0.29
N ASP A 64 18.52 -6.10 0.81
CA ASP A 64 18.89 -7.52 0.79
C ASP A 64 17.77 -8.37 0.17
N LEU A 65 16.51 -8.10 0.52
CA LEU A 65 15.36 -8.74 -0.11
C LEU A 65 15.31 -8.45 -1.62
N ILE A 66 15.50 -7.20 -2.02
CA ILE A 66 15.48 -6.79 -3.43
C ILE A 66 16.65 -7.43 -4.20
N ALA A 67 17.81 -7.58 -3.58
CA ALA A 67 18.97 -8.24 -4.18
C ALA A 67 18.84 -9.76 -4.25
N CYS A 68 17.90 -10.37 -3.51
CA CYS A 68 17.73 -11.81 -3.47
C CYS A 68 17.39 -12.38 -4.88
N PRO A 69 18.17 -13.36 -5.38
CA PRO A 69 17.96 -13.93 -6.72
C PRO A 69 16.69 -14.78 -6.80
N ASP A 70 16.15 -15.21 -5.66
CA ASP A 70 14.92 -15.98 -5.59
C ASP A 70 13.66 -15.12 -5.63
N VAL A 71 13.77 -13.78 -5.68
CA VAL A 71 12.63 -12.86 -5.76
C VAL A 71 12.51 -12.30 -7.16
N ASP A 72 11.37 -12.51 -7.80
CA ASP A 72 11.04 -11.98 -9.14
C ASP A 72 10.26 -10.66 -9.08
N VAL A 73 9.42 -10.47 -8.05
CA VAL A 73 8.52 -9.32 -7.91
C VAL A 73 8.53 -8.82 -6.47
N ILE A 74 8.50 -7.51 -6.28
CA ILE A 74 8.47 -6.88 -4.95
C ILE A 74 7.04 -6.42 -4.63
N ASP A 75 6.49 -6.88 -3.51
CA ASP A 75 5.26 -6.35 -2.92
C ASP A 75 5.62 -5.35 -1.81
N ILE A 76 5.24 -4.08 -1.98
CA ILE A 76 5.61 -2.98 -1.09
C ILE A 76 4.39 -2.52 -0.30
N SER A 77 4.32 -2.88 0.98
CA SER A 77 3.22 -2.55 1.89
C SER A 77 3.70 -1.94 3.22
N THR A 78 4.72 -1.11 3.13
CA THR A 78 5.33 -0.36 4.24
C THR A 78 4.44 0.80 4.71
N SER A 79 4.93 1.64 5.61
CA SER A 79 4.32 2.95 5.87
C SER A 79 4.64 3.93 4.73
N ASN A 80 3.75 4.91 4.52
CA ASN A 80 3.79 5.80 3.35
C ASN A 80 5.15 6.48 3.13
N ASN A 81 5.83 6.84 4.20
CA ASN A 81 7.14 7.52 4.14
C ASN A 81 8.29 6.64 3.62
N ALA A 82 8.11 5.33 3.57
CA ALA A 82 9.12 4.41 3.04
C ALA A 82 8.83 4.01 1.58
N HIS A 83 7.67 4.31 1.05
CA HIS A 83 7.24 3.90 -0.29
C HIS A 83 8.23 4.35 -1.37
N PHE A 84 8.65 5.62 -1.34
CA PHE A 84 9.55 6.20 -2.34
C PHE A 84 10.87 5.45 -2.41
N GLU A 85 11.56 5.28 -1.29
CA GLU A 85 12.89 4.66 -1.26
C GLU A 85 12.84 3.18 -1.66
N VAL A 86 11.86 2.43 -1.17
CA VAL A 86 11.73 1.00 -1.50
C VAL A 86 11.38 0.80 -2.98
N ALA A 87 10.44 1.59 -3.51
CA ALA A 87 10.06 1.51 -4.92
C ALA A 87 11.21 1.94 -5.85
N LYS A 88 11.95 2.97 -5.46
CA LYS A 88 13.15 3.43 -6.18
C LYS A 88 14.21 2.33 -6.23
N ALA A 89 14.50 1.67 -5.11
CA ALA A 89 15.44 0.57 -5.07
C ALA A 89 14.99 -0.62 -5.95
N ALA A 90 13.69 -0.94 -5.98
CA ALA A 90 13.15 -1.97 -6.87
C ALA A 90 13.34 -1.60 -8.36
N ILE A 91 13.09 -0.33 -8.73
CA ILE A 91 13.33 0.18 -10.09
C ILE A 91 14.82 0.12 -10.45
N GLU A 92 15.71 0.52 -9.54
CA GLU A 92 17.16 0.48 -9.75
C GLU A 92 17.68 -0.95 -9.96
N ALA A 93 17.13 -1.90 -9.22
CA ALA A 93 17.42 -3.33 -9.34
C ALA A 93 16.76 -4.02 -10.56
N GLY A 94 15.93 -3.30 -11.32
CA GLY A 94 15.23 -3.86 -12.48
C GLY A 94 14.09 -4.83 -12.12
N LYS A 95 13.56 -4.79 -10.89
CA LYS A 95 12.52 -5.70 -10.42
C LYS A 95 11.12 -5.09 -10.54
N PRO A 96 10.16 -5.80 -11.13
CA PRO A 96 8.75 -5.44 -11.09
C PRO A 96 8.25 -5.28 -9.65
N PHE A 97 7.30 -4.37 -9.44
CA PHE A 97 6.77 -4.17 -8.09
C PHE A 97 5.28 -3.79 -8.06
N CYS A 98 4.66 -4.13 -6.95
CA CYS A 98 3.35 -3.66 -6.53
C CYS A 98 3.52 -2.75 -5.30
N LEU A 99 2.93 -1.57 -5.31
CA LEU A 99 3.10 -0.56 -4.28
C LEU A 99 1.77 -0.19 -3.65
N GLU A 100 1.68 -0.22 -2.31
CA GLU A 100 0.51 0.30 -1.61
C GLU A 100 0.31 1.81 -1.84
N LYS A 101 -0.95 2.18 -1.76
CA LYS A 101 -1.37 3.58 -1.83
C LYS A 101 -1.22 4.27 -0.45
N PRO A 102 -1.05 5.59 -0.42
CA PRO A 102 -0.72 6.48 -1.54
C PRO A 102 0.68 6.18 -2.07
N VAL A 103 0.93 6.49 -3.33
CA VAL A 103 2.20 6.15 -4.01
C VAL A 103 3.41 6.64 -3.24
N THR A 104 3.39 7.92 -2.84
CA THR A 104 4.46 8.61 -2.10
C THR A 104 3.87 9.68 -1.18
N LEU A 105 4.72 10.41 -0.48
CA LEU A 105 4.30 11.56 0.35
C LEU A 105 4.03 12.81 -0.48
N THR A 106 4.72 12.99 -1.61
CA THR A 106 4.62 14.18 -2.47
C THR A 106 4.38 13.80 -3.93
N ALA A 107 3.87 14.74 -4.72
CA ALA A 107 3.68 14.54 -6.16
C ALA A 107 5.02 14.45 -6.89
N GLU A 108 6.01 15.21 -6.45
CA GLU A 108 7.36 15.22 -7.02
C GLU A 108 8.04 13.84 -6.90
N GLU A 109 7.93 13.20 -5.74
CA GLU A 109 8.42 11.84 -5.55
C GLU A 109 7.71 10.84 -6.47
N ALA A 110 6.37 10.96 -6.61
CA ALA A 110 5.59 10.10 -7.51
C ALA A 110 6.02 10.28 -8.98
N ASP A 111 6.26 11.51 -9.41
CA ASP A 111 6.74 11.81 -10.76
C ASP A 111 8.14 11.22 -11.03
N ILE A 112 9.03 11.26 -10.04
CA ILE A 112 10.36 10.64 -10.13
C ILE A 112 10.22 9.13 -10.33
N LEU A 113 9.41 8.45 -9.51
CA LEU A 113 9.19 7.00 -9.65
C LEU A 113 8.56 6.64 -11.00
N ALA A 114 7.53 7.39 -11.41
CA ALA A 114 6.84 7.13 -12.68
C ALA A 114 7.77 7.24 -13.89
N LYS A 115 8.59 8.30 -13.95
CA LYS A 115 9.59 8.50 -15.00
C LYS A 115 10.65 7.41 -14.98
N ALA A 116 11.24 7.12 -13.83
CA ALA A 116 12.27 6.10 -13.70
C ALA A 116 11.77 4.70 -14.10
N ALA A 117 10.56 4.33 -13.67
CA ALA A 117 9.95 3.06 -14.04
C ALA A 117 9.66 2.98 -15.54
N GLN A 118 9.17 4.08 -16.14
CA GLN A 118 8.91 4.16 -17.58
C GLN A 118 10.20 4.07 -18.41
N GLU A 119 11.23 4.82 -18.04
CA GLU A 119 12.53 4.85 -18.74
C GLU A 119 13.21 3.48 -18.74
N LYS A 120 13.11 2.75 -17.63
CA LYS A 120 13.68 1.40 -17.50
C LYS A 120 12.73 0.28 -17.95
N GLY A 121 11.48 0.60 -18.32
CA GLY A 121 10.48 -0.40 -18.73
C GLY A 121 10.09 -1.36 -17.58
N ILE A 122 10.12 -0.91 -16.32
CA ILE A 122 9.81 -1.76 -15.17
C ILE A 122 8.30 -1.87 -14.99
N PRO A 123 7.72 -3.09 -15.08
CA PRO A 123 6.33 -3.32 -14.76
C PRO A 123 6.02 -2.92 -13.31
N ASN A 124 5.00 -2.13 -13.12
CA ASN A 124 4.61 -1.70 -11.79
C ASN A 124 3.09 -1.51 -11.67
N MET A 125 2.59 -1.58 -10.44
CA MET A 125 1.19 -1.37 -10.13
C MET A 125 1.04 -0.70 -8.77
N VAL A 126 0.11 0.25 -8.67
CA VAL A 126 -0.34 0.80 -7.39
C VAL A 126 -1.60 0.06 -6.92
N CYS A 127 -1.67 -0.27 -5.63
CA CYS A 127 -2.74 -1.08 -5.02
C CYS A 127 -4.05 -0.30 -4.87
N PHE A 128 -4.61 0.19 -5.96
CA PHE A 128 -5.97 0.73 -5.99
C PHE A 128 -7.01 -0.38 -6.07
N SER A 129 -7.12 -1.15 -4.98
CA SER A 129 -7.92 -2.37 -4.91
C SER A 129 -9.40 -2.18 -5.22
N TYR A 130 -9.94 -0.96 -5.07
CA TYR A 130 -11.35 -0.68 -5.36
C TYR A 130 -11.70 -0.77 -6.85
N ARG A 131 -10.73 -0.63 -7.75
CA ARG A 131 -10.93 -0.90 -9.18
C ARG A 131 -11.38 -2.32 -9.48
N PHE A 132 -11.06 -3.26 -8.58
CA PHE A 132 -11.37 -4.69 -8.74
C PHE A 132 -12.70 -5.11 -8.11
N LYS A 133 -13.41 -4.19 -7.43
CA LYS A 133 -14.76 -4.47 -6.93
C LYS A 133 -15.75 -4.62 -8.08
N ALA A 134 -16.62 -5.63 -8.01
CA ALA A 134 -17.59 -5.92 -9.06
C ALA A 134 -18.45 -4.69 -9.43
N ALA A 135 -18.93 -3.94 -8.43
CA ALA A 135 -19.72 -2.73 -8.66
C ALA A 135 -18.94 -1.64 -9.41
N ALA A 136 -17.65 -1.45 -9.08
CA ALA A 136 -16.81 -0.46 -9.76
C ALA A 136 -16.55 -0.84 -11.22
N ARG A 137 -16.27 -2.12 -11.48
CA ARG A 137 -16.09 -2.65 -12.84
C ARG A 137 -17.36 -2.55 -13.66
N TYR A 138 -18.49 -2.86 -13.05
CA TYR A 138 -19.80 -2.74 -13.72
C TYR A 138 -20.14 -1.27 -14.02
N ALA A 139 -19.92 -0.35 -13.08
CA ALA A 139 -20.10 1.08 -13.33
C ALA A 139 -19.23 1.57 -14.51
N LYS A 140 -17.95 1.15 -14.56
CA LYS A 140 -17.07 1.43 -15.70
C LYS A 140 -17.63 0.90 -17.02
N GLU A 141 -18.09 -0.34 -17.02
CA GLU A 141 -18.69 -0.97 -18.21
C GLU A 141 -19.92 -0.20 -18.73
N LEU A 142 -20.80 0.27 -17.82
CA LEU A 142 -21.96 1.07 -18.20
C LEU A 142 -21.56 2.41 -18.85
N VAL A 143 -20.50 3.04 -18.33
CA VAL A 143 -19.95 4.27 -18.93
C VAL A 143 -19.35 3.99 -20.30
N GLU A 144 -18.53 2.96 -20.43
CA GLU A 144 -17.88 2.57 -21.71
C GLU A 144 -18.87 2.19 -22.80
N LYS A 145 -19.99 1.58 -22.43
CA LYS A 145 -21.09 1.24 -23.35
C LYS A 145 -22.00 2.44 -23.68
N GLY A 146 -21.71 3.63 -23.12
CA GLY A 146 -22.51 4.83 -23.35
C GLY A 146 -23.91 4.79 -22.73
N MET A 147 -24.19 3.84 -21.83
CA MET A 147 -25.53 3.67 -21.22
C MET A 147 -25.94 4.81 -20.30
N LEU A 148 -24.97 5.60 -19.82
CA LEU A 148 -25.23 6.80 -19.00
C LEU A 148 -25.20 8.10 -19.81
N GLY A 149 -24.94 8.03 -21.11
CA GLY A 149 -24.74 9.22 -21.95
C GLY A 149 -23.51 10.01 -21.56
N ASP A 150 -23.56 11.32 -21.78
CA ASP A 150 -22.47 12.24 -21.40
C ASP A 150 -22.46 12.49 -19.90
N ILE A 151 -21.29 12.32 -19.29
CA ILE A 151 -21.11 12.57 -17.85
C ILE A 151 -20.68 14.03 -17.66
N TYR A 152 -21.55 14.82 -17.06
CA TYR A 152 -21.32 16.25 -16.75
C TYR A 152 -20.83 16.46 -15.32
N HIS A 153 -21.23 15.60 -14.38
CA HIS A 153 -20.89 15.73 -12.97
C HIS A 153 -20.76 14.37 -12.31
N VAL A 154 -19.81 14.26 -11.34
CA VAL A 154 -19.67 13.11 -10.46
C VAL A 154 -19.65 13.59 -9.02
N TYR A 155 -20.49 13.02 -8.20
CA TYR A 155 -20.46 13.19 -6.75
C TYR A 155 -19.92 11.91 -6.11
N MET A 156 -18.86 12.03 -5.31
CA MET A 156 -18.24 10.90 -4.64
C MET A 156 -18.04 11.20 -3.15
N GLN A 157 -18.42 10.24 -2.31
CA GLN A 157 -18.15 10.27 -0.87
C GLN A 157 -17.38 9.03 -0.44
N TYR A 158 -16.41 9.23 0.46
CA TYR A 158 -15.75 8.16 1.17
C TYR A 158 -15.62 8.55 2.64
N LEU A 159 -16.54 8.06 3.46
CA LEU A 159 -16.65 8.40 4.87
C LEU A 159 -16.26 7.21 5.73
N GLN A 160 -15.40 7.44 6.70
CA GLN A 160 -15.02 6.46 7.73
C GLN A 160 -15.15 7.11 9.12
N GLY A 161 -15.82 6.42 10.03
CA GLY A 161 -15.94 6.85 11.43
C GLY A 161 -14.65 6.61 12.23
N GLY A 162 -13.88 5.59 11.88
CA GLY A 162 -12.64 5.24 12.58
C GLY A 162 -11.63 6.37 12.60
N GLY A 163 -11.21 6.78 13.79
CA GLY A 163 -10.29 7.89 13.98
C GLY A 163 -10.96 9.27 14.16
N GLY A 164 -12.29 9.38 14.03
CA GLY A 164 -13.02 10.58 14.34
C GLY A 164 -13.04 10.91 15.85
N PRO A 165 -13.61 12.08 16.23
CA PRO A 165 -13.63 12.53 17.63
C PRO A 165 -14.32 11.58 18.62
N SER A 166 -15.31 10.80 18.12
CA SER A 166 -16.06 9.82 18.93
C SER A 166 -15.25 8.57 19.29
N TYR A 167 -14.06 8.39 18.71
CA TYR A 167 -13.20 7.24 18.94
C TYR A 167 -11.93 7.67 19.66
N ASP A 168 -11.76 7.24 20.90
CA ASP A 168 -10.51 7.45 21.66
C ASP A 168 -9.43 6.45 21.22
N LEU A 169 -9.02 6.56 19.97
CA LEU A 169 -7.93 5.74 19.43
C LEU A 169 -6.58 6.32 19.81
N PRO A 170 -5.60 5.47 20.18
CA PRO A 170 -4.25 5.92 20.47
C PRO A 170 -3.58 6.46 19.19
N ARG A 171 -2.52 7.23 19.40
CA ARG A 171 -1.71 7.80 18.32
C ARG A 171 -0.94 6.70 17.58
N SER A 172 -1.49 6.21 16.49
CA SER A 172 -0.76 5.36 15.53
C SER A 172 0.04 6.19 14.53
N TRP A 173 0.82 5.52 13.70
CA TRP A 173 1.57 6.17 12.62
C TRP A 173 0.64 6.90 11.62
N ARG A 174 -0.59 6.39 11.40
CA ARG A 174 -1.59 6.99 10.52
C ARG A 174 -2.03 8.39 10.93
N TYR A 175 -1.86 8.76 12.19
CA TYR A 175 -2.19 10.07 12.73
C TYR A 175 -0.97 11.00 12.85
N GLN A 176 0.14 10.63 12.23
CA GLN A 176 1.37 11.42 12.24
C GLN A 176 1.66 11.98 10.85
N LYS A 177 1.44 13.29 10.66
CA LYS A 177 1.62 13.96 9.37
C LYS A 177 2.99 13.67 8.73
N LYS A 178 4.05 13.59 9.53
CA LYS A 178 5.40 13.26 9.05
C LYS A 178 5.49 11.89 8.36
N LEU A 179 4.65 10.92 8.78
CA LEU A 179 4.68 9.55 8.24
C LEU A 179 3.65 9.31 7.14
N THR A 180 2.57 10.10 7.14
CA THR A 180 1.44 9.91 6.21
C THR A 180 1.33 10.96 5.12
N GLY A 181 1.99 12.12 5.29
CA GLY A 181 1.89 13.26 4.39
C GLY A 181 0.55 13.99 4.53
N THR A 182 -0.48 13.48 3.89
CA THR A 182 -1.78 14.14 3.72
C THR A 182 -2.92 13.54 4.57
N GLY A 183 -2.59 12.62 5.50
CA GLY A 183 -3.58 12.02 6.41
C GLY A 183 -4.74 11.34 5.68
N ALA A 184 -5.98 11.66 6.08
CA ALA A 184 -7.17 11.03 5.49
C ALA A 184 -7.33 11.32 3.98
N LEU A 185 -6.85 12.43 3.47
CA LEU A 185 -6.88 12.72 2.04
C LEU A 185 -6.02 11.70 1.26
N GLY A 186 -4.82 11.37 1.74
CA GLY A 186 -3.99 10.34 1.13
C GLY A 186 -4.49 8.92 1.41
N ASP A 187 -5.09 8.66 2.58
CA ASP A 187 -5.57 7.31 2.93
C ASP A 187 -6.91 6.95 2.25
N LEU A 188 -7.87 7.86 2.23
CA LEU A 188 -9.22 7.65 1.70
C LEU A 188 -9.47 8.40 0.39
N GLY A 189 -9.07 9.66 0.33
CA GLY A 189 -9.32 10.51 -0.82
C GLY A 189 -8.65 9.99 -2.09
N CYS A 190 -7.46 9.42 -2.00
CA CYS A 190 -6.79 8.83 -3.15
C CYS A 190 -7.62 7.70 -3.80
N HIS A 191 -8.31 6.87 -3.01
CA HIS A 191 -9.21 5.86 -3.53
C HIS A 191 -10.43 6.47 -4.24
N ALA A 192 -11.02 7.54 -3.66
CA ALA A 192 -12.16 8.21 -4.25
C ALA A 192 -11.79 8.86 -5.59
N LEU A 193 -10.67 9.58 -5.63
CA LEU A 193 -10.16 10.22 -6.83
C LEU A 193 -9.80 9.19 -7.92
N ASP A 194 -9.10 8.14 -7.54
CA ASP A 194 -8.74 7.05 -8.45
C ASP A 194 -9.97 6.38 -9.05
N LEU A 195 -10.97 6.07 -8.22
CA LEU A 195 -12.17 5.38 -8.66
C LEU A 195 -13.00 6.22 -9.64
N VAL A 196 -13.10 7.53 -9.44
CA VAL A 196 -13.76 8.43 -10.40
C VAL A 196 -13.04 8.40 -11.74
N SER A 197 -11.71 8.52 -11.76
CA SER A 197 -10.93 8.44 -13.01
C SER A 197 -11.07 7.07 -13.68
N PHE A 198 -11.03 5.99 -12.90
CA PHE A 198 -11.16 4.62 -13.40
C PHE A 198 -12.52 4.37 -14.06
N VAL A 199 -13.62 4.81 -13.42
CA VAL A 199 -14.98 4.58 -13.92
C VAL A 199 -15.29 5.47 -15.12
N THR A 200 -14.88 6.74 -15.08
CA THR A 200 -15.23 7.70 -16.13
C THR A 200 -14.26 7.73 -17.30
N GLY A 201 -13.05 7.19 -17.15
CA GLY A 201 -11.97 7.31 -18.12
C GLY A 201 -11.42 8.74 -18.26
N LYS A 202 -11.78 9.65 -17.35
CA LYS A 202 -11.41 11.09 -17.43
C LYS A 202 -10.34 11.43 -16.39
N ASN A 203 -9.45 12.36 -16.75
CA ASN A 203 -8.41 12.88 -15.88
C ASN A 203 -8.79 14.24 -15.29
N TYR A 204 -8.27 14.54 -14.10
CA TYR A 204 -8.41 15.84 -13.46
C TYR A 204 -7.54 16.89 -14.15
N ARG A 205 -8.08 18.09 -14.33
CA ARG A 205 -7.34 19.24 -14.88
C ARG A 205 -6.99 20.27 -13.82
N LYS A 206 -7.88 20.45 -12.84
CA LYS A 206 -7.72 21.39 -11.72
C LYS A 206 -8.30 20.77 -10.47
N ALA A 207 -7.75 21.13 -9.33
CA ALA A 207 -8.27 20.75 -8.02
C ALA A 207 -8.35 21.99 -7.13
N VAL A 208 -9.41 22.05 -6.32
CA VAL A 208 -9.55 22.98 -5.18
C VAL A 208 -10.01 22.13 -4.02
N GLY A 209 -9.40 22.30 -2.87
CA GLY A 209 -9.72 21.48 -1.70
C GLY A 209 -9.54 22.24 -0.41
N HIS A 210 -10.21 21.75 0.63
CA HIS A 210 -10.03 22.17 2.00
C HIS A 210 -9.83 20.94 2.88
N THR A 211 -8.94 21.04 3.87
CA THR A 211 -8.70 19.95 4.83
C THR A 211 -8.68 20.50 6.24
N ASP A 212 -9.35 19.79 7.15
CA ASP A 212 -9.38 20.11 8.57
C ASP A 212 -8.89 18.94 9.42
N THR A 213 -8.35 19.29 10.59
CA THR A 213 -7.94 18.30 11.60
C THR A 213 -8.88 18.36 12.79
N TYR A 214 -9.84 17.44 12.85
CA TYR A 214 -10.86 17.41 13.92
C TYR A 214 -10.34 16.91 15.26
N VAL A 215 -9.28 16.05 15.24
CA VAL A 215 -8.65 15.50 16.45
C VAL A 215 -7.22 15.96 16.51
N THR A 216 -6.96 16.99 17.29
CA THR A 216 -5.63 17.64 17.40
C THR A 216 -4.71 16.95 18.41
N GLN A 217 -5.26 16.18 19.34
CA GLN A 217 -4.53 15.46 20.37
C GLN A 217 -5.00 14.02 20.47
N ARG A 218 -4.06 13.09 20.65
CA ARG A 218 -4.32 11.68 20.90
C ARG A 218 -3.40 11.18 21.98
N ARG A 219 -3.93 10.28 22.85
CA ARG A 219 -3.10 9.58 23.82
C ARG A 219 -2.03 8.75 23.10
N LEU A 220 -0.87 8.62 23.71
CA LEU A 220 0.15 7.68 23.23
C LEU A 220 -0.35 6.25 23.42
N GLU A 221 0.08 5.34 22.56
CA GLU A 221 -0.10 3.92 22.79
C GLU A 221 0.58 3.55 24.10
N ALA A 222 -0.15 2.92 25.03
CA ALA A 222 0.45 2.46 26.28
C ALA A 222 1.53 1.44 25.93
N VAL A 223 2.77 1.75 26.28
CA VAL A 223 3.85 0.76 26.23
C VAL A 223 3.53 -0.23 27.37
N SER A 224 3.10 -1.42 27.05
CA SER A 224 2.95 -2.47 28.07
C SER A 224 4.35 -2.88 28.50
N TYR A 225 4.81 -2.33 29.61
CA TYR A 225 5.97 -2.85 30.34
C TYR A 225 5.56 -4.17 31.03
N THR A 226 5.37 -5.22 30.27
CA THR A 226 5.39 -6.57 30.84
C THR A 226 6.85 -6.96 30.97
N HIS A 227 7.31 -7.02 32.23
CA HIS A 227 8.63 -7.37 32.74
C HIS A 227 9.60 -6.18 33.01
N LEU A 228 9.27 -5.38 34.03
CA LEU A 228 10.27 -4.85 34.92
C LEU A 228 10.03 -5.50 36.30
N THR A 229 10.63 -6.64 36.53
CA THR A 229 10.93 -7.10 37.90
C THR A 229 12.07 -6.20 38.38
N LEU A 230 11.74 -5.27 39.27
CA LEU A 230 12.77 -4.60 40.05
C LEU A 230 13.48 -5.67 40.91
N PRO A 231 14.83 -5.71 40.88
CA PRO A 231 15.53 -6.56 41.83
C PRO A 231 15.26 -6.01 43.23
N THR A 232 14.75 -6.86 44.09
CA THR A 232 14.66 -6.63 45.54
C THR A 232 16.03 -6.64 46.19
#